data_300e0e03cac3f2870deed863eefc8a31
#
_entry.id   300e0e03cac3f2870deed863eefc8a31
#
_cell.length_a   1.000
_cell.length_b   1.000
_cell.length_c   1.000
_cell.angle_alpha   90.00
_cell.angle_beta   90.00
_cell.angle_gamma   90.00
#
_symmetry.space_group_name_H-M   'P 1'
#
loop_
_entity.id
_entity.type
_entity.pdbx_description
1 polymer ?
#
loop_
_entity_poly.entity_id
_entity_poly.type
_entity_poly.pdbx_seq_one_letter_code
_entity_poly.pdbx_strand_id
1 'polypeptide(L)'
;MIWCAKGGENSNSTFEYLDYEVIKQNPKIICGYSDITSITNMITEKTGLVTFSSTNFKTIATDETDYSLKEVLKRFVDGSLELGETEEGYTTIKNGEAEAELIGGNLSLTRGMVSGKYSLDFTDKILFLEELGFETGPALASNYLYYMKQNGVFDKVKGIWIGNYTHDSGIKLEEILLHVIGDE
;
A
#
# COMPACT_ATOMS: atom_id res chain seq x y z
N MET A 1 0.29 19.87 4.87
CA MET A 1 0.41 18.64 4.10
C MET A 1 1.87 18.35 3.82
N ILE A 2 2.29 17.10 3.92
CA ILE A 2 3.61 16.60 3.49
C ILE A 2 3.34 15.70 2.29
N TRP A 3 3.75 16.16 1.13
CA TRP A 3 3.54 15.45 -0.12
C TRP A 3 4.89 15.00 -0.67
N CYS A 4 5.08 13.69 -0.78
CA CYS A 4 6.35 13.13 -1.20
C CYS A 4 6.63 13.46 -2.67
N ALA A 5 7.86 13.89 -2.97
CA ALA A 5 8.24 14.30 -4.31
C ALA A 5 8.24 13.12 -5.30
N LYS A 6 8.73 11.96 -4.86
CA LYS A 6 8.77 10.70 -5.61
C LYS A 6 8.94 9.53 -4.65
N GLY A 7 8.80 8.30 -5.14
CA GLY A 7 9.26 7.09 -4.47
C GLY A 7 10.81 7.03 -4.38
N GLY A 8 11.34 5.88 -4.08
CA GLY A 8 12.77 5.63 -3.89
C GLY A 8 13.00 4.15 -3.61
N GLU A 9 14.02 3.83 -2.81
CA GLU A 9 14.41 2.45 -2.53
C GLU A 9 14.74 2.18 -1.05
N ASN A 10 14.94 3.21 -0.23
CA ASN A 10 15.51 3.08 1.11
C ASN A 10 14.85 3.98 2.16
N SER A 11 13.59 4.36 2.01
CA SER A 11 12.92 5.24 2.96
C SER A 11 12.82 4.60 4.36
N ASN A 12 12.79 3.27 4.45
CA ASN A 12 12.82 2.53 5.70
C ASN A 12 14.07 2.81 6.55
N SER A 13 15.18 3.26 5.95
CA SER A 13 16.39 3.66 6.70
C SER A 13 16.18 4.87 7.60
N THR A 14 15.07 5.60 7.41
CA THR A 14 14.73 6.78 8.20
C THR A 14 13.96 6.47 9.47
N PHE A 15 13.46 5.24 9.67
CA PHE A 15 12.62 4.87 10.81
C PHE A 15 13.20 5.24 12.18
N GLU A 16 14.50 5.11 12.34
CA GLU A 16 15.20 5.41 13.60
C GLU A 16 15.37 6.91 13.86
N TYR A 17 15.21 7.72 12.83
CA TYR A 17 15.40 9.18 12.90
C TYR A 17 14.09 9.96 12.96
N LEU A 18 12.94 9.29 12.80
CA LEU A 18 11.63 9.92 12.89
C LEU A 18 11.25 10.10 14.37
N ASP A 19 10.97 11.33 14.76
CA ASP A 19 10.38 11.63 16.07
C ASP A 19 8.85 11.44 16.01
N TYR A 20 8.41 10.23 16.32
CA TYR A 20 7.00 9.85 16.26
C TYR A 20 6.12 10.63 17.24
N GLU A 21 6.68 11.08 18.38
CA GLU A 21 5.94 11.91 19.33
C GLU A 21 5.69 13.31 18.75
N VAL A 22 6.67 13.93 18.13
CA VAL A 22 6.50 15.20 17.42
C VAL A 22 5.50 15.06 16.30
N ILE A 23 5.56 13.98 15.50
CA ILE A 23 4.62 13.71 14.41
C ILE A 23 3.20 13.59 14.97
N LYS A 24 3.00 12.81 16.04
CA LYS A 24 1.70 12.60 16.69
C LYS A 24 1.09 13.89 17.22
N GLN A 25 1.92 14.74 17.83
CA GLN A 25 1.48 16.03 18.40
C GLN A 25 1.21 17.10 17.34
N ASN A 26 1.73 16.94 16.13
CA ASN A 26 1.59 17.88 15.02
C ASN A 26 1.02 17.19 13.76
N PRO A 27 -0.23 16.70 13.80
CA PRO A 27 -0.78 15.91 12.70
C PRO A 27 -0.79 16.69 11.39
N LYS A 28 -0.37 16.02 10.34
CA LYS A 28 -0.36 16.52 8.96
C LYS A 28 -0.89 15.44 8.02
N ILE A 29 -1.51 15.84 6.93
CA ILE A 29 -1.71 14.94 5.80
C ILE A 29 -0.33 14.55 5.28
N ILE A 30 -0.07 13.25 5.24
CA ILE A 30 1.19 12.67 4.70
C ILE A 30 0.78 11.71 3.60
N CYS A 31 1.30 11.89 2.40
CA CYS A 31 0.94 11.07 1.27
C CYS A 31 2.10 10.77 0.32
N GLY A 32 1.99 9.63 -0.34
CA GLY A 32 2.91 9.12 -1.34
C GLY A 32 2.68 7.62 -1.55
N TYR A 33 3.37 7.01 -2.51
CA TYR A 33 3.28 5.58 -2.84
C TYR A 33 4.68 5.01 -3.16
N SER A 34 4.74 3.74 -3.53
CA SER A 34 6.00 3.02 -3.80
C SER A 34 6.85 2.95 -2.53
N ASP A 35 8.11 3.35 -2.51
CA ASP A 35 9.00 3.35 -1.35
C ASP A 35 8.41 4.09 -0.13
N ILE A 36 7.55 5.10 -0.36
CA ILE A 36 6.87 5.85 0.70
C ILE A 36 5.89 4.98 1.50
N THR A 37 5.49 3.83 0.98
CA THR A 37 4.72 2.81 1.70
C THR A 37 5.34 2.50 3.07
N SER A 38 6.67 2.43 3.15
CA SER A 38 7.37 2.19 4.41
C SER A 38 7.11 3.30 5.43
N ILE A 39 7.21 4.56 5.00
CA ILE A 39 7.02 5.73 5.87
C ILE A 39 5.58 5.86 6.33
N THR A 40 4.62 5.76 5.40
CA THR A 40 3.20 5.94 5.70
C THR A 40 2.72 4.89 6.68
N ASN A 41 3.01 3.61 6.44
CA ASN A 41 2.63 2.54 7.37
C ASN A 41 3.31 2.69 8.73
N MET A 42 4.61 3.03 8.78
CA MET A 42 5.31 3.15 10.04
C MET A 42 4.81 4.34 10.86
N ILE A 43 4.46 5.46 10.24
CA ILE A 43 3.85 6.60 10.94
C ILE A 43 2.48 6.19 11.49
N THR A 44 1.64 5.54 10.69
CA THR A 44 0.33 5.06 11.17
C THR A 44 0.50 4.08 12.34
N GLU A 45 1.38 3.11 12.22
CA GLU A 45 1.65 2.11 13.26
C GLU A 45 2.12 2.74 14.59
N LYS A 46 3.01 3.73 14.52
CA LYS A 46 3.62 4.34 15.72
C LYS A 46 2.79 5.47 16.33
N THR A 47 1.95 6.13 15.55
CA THR A 47 1.26 7.36 16.00
C THR A 47 -0.25 7.25 16.03
N GLY A 48 -0.84 6.29 15.30
CA GLY A 48 -2.27 6.19 15.06
C GLY A 48 -2.82 7.25 14.07
N LEU A 49 -1.96 8.03 13.42
CA LEU A 49 -2.39 9.00 12.42
C LEU A 49 -2.72 8.29 11.10
N VAL A 50 -3.80 8.70 10.47
CA VAL A 50 -4.14 8.27 9.10
C VAL A 50 -3.16 8.90 8.12
N THR A 51 -2.54 8.05 7.31
CA THR A 51 -1.69 8.44 6.19
C THR A 51 -2.30 7.96 4.88
N PHE A 52 -1.78 8.42 3.75
CA PHE A 52 -2.43 8.18 2.46
C PHE A 52 -1.45 7.54 1.47
N SER A 53 -1.80 6.35 0.99
CA SER A 53 -1.20 5.79 -0.22
C SER A 53 -1.81 6.51 -1.42
N SER A 54 -1.10 7.47 -1.96
CA SER A 54 -1.57 8.35 -3.02
C SER A 54 -0.41 8.77 -3.91
N THR A 55 -0.70 9.44 -5.02
CA THR A 55 0.30 9.87 -5.99
C THR A 55 1.41 10.72 -5.36
N ASN A 56 2.63 10.53 -5.84
CA ASN A 56 3.75 11.42 -5.58
C ASN A 56 3.62 12.70 -6.44
N PHE A 57 4.28 13.75 -6.04
CA PHE A 57 4.27 15.02 -6.79
C PHE A 57 4.78 14.85 -8.24
N LYS A 58 5.82 14.01 -8.43
CA LYS A 58 6.33 13.68 -9.77
C LYS A 58 5.24 13.07 -10.67
N THR A 59 4.42 12.15 -10.14
CA THR A 59 3.36 11.51 -10.92
C THR A 59 2.39 12.54 -11.47
N ILE A 60 1.94 13.49 -10.64
CA ILE A 60 1.04 14.56 -11.11
C ILE A 60 1.69 15.42 -12.19
N ALA A 61 2.97 15.74 -12.03
CA ALA A 61 3.68 16.55 -13.01
C ALA A 61 3.89 15.85 -14.37
N THR A 62 3.73 14.51 -14.40
CA THR A 62 3.91 13.70 -15.62
C THR A 62 2.62 13.02 -16.10
N ASP A 63 1.51 13.16 -15.36
CA ASP A 63 0.21 12.60 -15.73
C ASP A 63 -0.43 13.45 -16.84
N GLU A 64 -0.48 12.91 -18.04
CA GLU A 64 -1.05 13.57 -19.21
C GLU A 64 -2.59 13.65 -19.17
N THR A 65 -3.23 12.89 -18.27
CA THR A 65 -4.70 12.80 -18.18
C THR A 65 -5.31 13.74 -17.13
N ASP A 66 -4.49 14.40 -16.33
CA ASP A 66 -4.94 15.16 -15.15
C ASP A 66 -5.76 14.33 -14.13
N TYR A 67 -5.88 13.02 -14.31
CA TYR A 67 -6.66 12.16 -13.43
C TYR A 67 -6.13 12.21 -12.00
N SER A 68 -4.83 12.01 -11.84
CA SER A 68 -4.16 12.01 -10.54
C SER A 68 -4.34 13.34 -9.80
N LEU A 69 -4.25 14.46 -10.51
CA LEU A 69 -4.45 15.79 -9.91
C LEU A 69 -5.91 15.97 -9.47
N LYS A 70 -6.88 15.59 -10.30
CA LYS A 70 -8.31 15.68 -9.97
C LYS A 70 -8.65 14.86 -8.73
N GLU A 71 -8.14 13.63 -8.62
CA GLU A 71 -8.36 12.77 -7.45
C GLU A 71 -7.71 13.36 -6.19
N VAL A 72 -6.51 13.90 -6.29
CA VAL A 72 -5.85 14.59 -5.16
C VAL A 72 -6.66 15.79 -4.68
N LEU A 73 -7.12 16.65 -5.58
CA LEU A 73 -7.94 17.80 -5.25
C LEU A 73 -9.27 17.37 -4.60
N LYS A 74 -9.95 16.40 -5.19
CA LYS A 74 -11.20 15.83 -4.67
C LYS A 74 -11.03 15.31 -3.24
N ARG A 75 -9.91 14.63 -2.93
CA ARG A 75 -9.66 14.02 -1.61
C ARG A 75 -9.15 15.03 -0.57
N PHE A 76 -8.13 15.78 -0.93
CA PHE A 76 -7.39 16.57 0.04
C PHE A 76 -7.83 18.04 0.13
N VAL A 77 -8.58 18.53 -0.86
CA VAL A 77 -9.14 19.88 -0.84
C VAL A 77 -10.65 19.85 -0.56
N ASP A 78 -11.39 19.02 -1.31
CA ASP A 78 -12.85 18.97 -1.17
C ASP A 78 -13.31 18.00 -0.05
N GLY A 79 -12.41 17.14 0.43
CA GLY A 79 -12.69 16.20 1.53
C GLY A 79 -13.61 15.03 1.14
N SER A 80 -13.78 14.73 -0.15
CA SER A 80 -14.60 13.62 -0.60
C SER A 80 -13.97 12.29 -0.24
N LEU A 81 -14.74 11.40 0.38
CA LEU A 81 -14.35 10.02 0.70
C LEU A 81 -14.86 9.01 -0.33
N GLU A 82 -15.62 9.45 -1.32
CA GLU A 82 -16.13 8.57 -2.37
C GLU A 82 -14.98 8.01 -3.20
N LEU A 83 -14.85 6.70 -3.26
CA LEU A 83 -13.97 6.05 -4.21
C LEU A 83 -14.53 6.27 -5.62
N GLY A 84 -13.70 6.79 -6.52
CA GLY A 84 -14.08 6.94 -7.92
C GLY A 84 -14.26 5.57 -8.56
N GLU A 85 -15.14 5.50 -9.55
CA GLU A 85 -15.17 4.34 -10.45
C GLU A 85 -13.90 4.38 -11.30
N THR A 86 -13.19 3.25 -11.36
CA THR A 86 -12.12 3.07 -12.33
C THR A 86 -12.73 2.66 -13.69
N GLU A 87 -12.10 3.01 -14.79
CA GLU A 87 -12.57 2.61 -16.13
C GLU A 87 -12.70 1.08 -16.27
N GLU A 88 -11.84 0.34 -15.55
CA GLU A 88 -11.81 -1.12 -15.58
C GLU A 88 -12.74 -1.77 -14.52
N GLY A 89 -13.30 -0.98 -13.60
CA GLY A 89 -14.10 -1.47 -12.48
C GLY A 89 -13.31 -2.28 -11.46
N TYR A 90 -14.04 -3.02 -10.60
CA TYR A 90 -13.46 -3.91 -9.61
C TYR A 90 -13.84 -5.35 -9.90
N THR A 91 -12.90 -6.27 -9.75
CA THR A 91 -13.14 -7.71 -9.90
C THR A 91 -13.16 -8.37 -8.53
N THR A 92 -14.25 -9.06 -8.21
CA THR A 92 -14.35 -9.87 -6.99
C THR A 92 -13.68 -11.23 -7.23
N ILE A 93 -12.62 -11.52 -6.48
CA ILE A 93 -11.90 -12.80 -6.52
C ILE A 93 -12.59 -13.81 -5.59
N LYS A 94 -12.91 -13.38 -4.36
CA LYS A 94 -13.63 -14.18 -3.35
C LYS A 94 -14.73 -13.32 -2.73
N ASN A 95 -15.95 -13.82 -2.71
CA ASN A 95 -17.09 -13.11 -2.12
C ASN A 95 -16.92 -12.95 -0.62
N GLY A 96 -17.31 -11.79 -0.11
CA GLY A 96 -17.30 -11.48 1.32
C GLY A 96 -17.53 -10.00 1.57
N GLU A 97 -17.72 -9.64 2.82
CA GLU A 97 -17.80 -8.26 3.29
C GLU A 97 -16.87 -8.10 4.48
N ALA A 98 -16.10 -7.02 4.49
CA ALA A 98 -15.22 -6.68 5.59
C ALA A 98 -15.21 -5.17 5.79
N GLU A 99 -15.21 -4.76 7.07
CA GLU A 99 -14.98 -3.39 7.49
C GLU A 99 -13.79 -3.38 8.44
N ALA A 100 -12.74 -2.67 8.08
CA ALA A 100 -11.51 -2.56 8.85
C ALA A 100 -10.61 -1.42 8.34
N GLU A 101 -9.58 -1.12 9.10
CA GLU A 101 -8.51 -0.23 8.66
C GLU A 101 -7.71 -0.86 7.52
N LEU A 102 -7.25 -0.04 6.57
CA LEU A 102 -6.32 -0.45 5.52
C LEU A 102 -4.89 -0.45 6.04
N ILE A 103 -4.12 -1.46 5.60
CA ILE A 103 -2.69 -1.57 5.85
C ILE A 103 -1.99 -2.09 4.58
N GLY A 104 -0.77 -1.67 4.35
CA GLY A 104 0.01 -2.14 3.20
C GLY A 104 0.27 -1.07 2.16
N GLY A 105 0.26 -1.44 0.88
CA GLY A 105 0.64 -0.65 -0.28
C GLY A 105 1.56 -1.44 -1.19
N ASN A 106 2.76 -0.92 -1.49
CA ASN A 106 3.72 -1.64 -2.29
C ASN A 106 4.13 -2.97 -1.64
N LEU A 107 4.05 -4.07 -2.39
CA LEU A 107 4.26 -5.44 -1.88
C LEU A 107 5.67 -5.63 -1.31
N SER A 108 6.69 -5.19 -2.04
CA SER A 108 8.09 -5.38 -1.63
C SER A 108 8.40 -4.65 -0.32
N LEU A 109 7.84 -3.46 -0.12
CA LEU A 109 8.00 -2.65 1.09
C LEU A 109 7.15 -3.21 2.25
N THR A 110 5.90 -3.57 1.99
CA THR A 110 5.00 -4.17 2.99
C THR A 110 5.59 -5.46 3.54
N ARG A 111 6.12 -6.32 2.65
CA ARG A 111 6.83 -7.55 3.03
C ARG A 111 8.02 -7.27 3.95
N GLY A 112 8.74 -6.17 3.77
CA GLY A 112 9.85 -5.76 4.64
C GLY A 112 9.44 -5.43 6.08
N MET A 113 8.14 -5.25 6.33
CA MET A 113 7.58 -4.86 7.63
C MET A 113 6.70 -5.94 8.28
N VAL A 114 6.83 -7.20 7.88
CA VAL A 114 6.02 -8.30 8.47
C VAL A 114 6.63 -8.90 9.73
N SER A 115 7.90 -8.58 10.04
CA SER A 115 8.60 -9.10 11.21
C SER A 115 9.70 -8.14 11.68
N GLY A 116 10.20 -8.37 12.90
CA GLY A 116 11.30 -7.61 13.48
C GLY A 116 10.85 -6.36 14.26
N LYS A 117 11.80 -5.47 14.54
CA LYS A 117 11.59 -4.25 15.37
C LYS A 117 10.54 -3.30 14.80
N TYR A 118 10.41 -3.26 13.49
CA TYR A 118 9.52 -2.39 12.74
C TYR A 118 8.40 -3.18 12.04
N SER A 119 7.94 -4.27 12.68
CA SER A 119 6.80 -5.01 12.18
C SER A 119 5.50 -4.21 12.36
N LEU A 120 4.59 -4.39 11.40
CA LEU A 120 3.23 -3.88 11.44
C LEU A 120 2.31 -4.90 12.10
N ASP A 121 1.24 -4.41 12.73
CA ASP A 121 0.16 -5.26 13.19
C ASP A 121 -0.90 -5.42 12.09
N PHE A 122 -0.98 -6.61 11.51
CA PHE A 122 -1.94 -6.97 10.47
C PHE A 122 -3.28 -7.49 11.02
N THR A 123 -3.41 -7.61 12.35
CA THR A 123 -4.58 -8.22 12.97
C THR A 123 -5.84 -7.41 12.68
N ASP A 124 -6.86 -8.11 12.18
CA ASP A 124 -8.19 -7.55 11.89
C ASP A 124 -8.20 -6.39 10.86
N LYS A 125 -7.21 -6.28 9.99
CA LYS A 125 -7.10 -5.22 8.97
C LYS A 125 -7.44 -5.72 7.57
N ILE A 126 -7.66 -4.82 6.63
CA ILE A 126 -7.71 -5.12 5.18
C ILE A 126 -6.33 -4.83 4.61
N LEU A 127 -5.70 -5.86 4.06
CA LEU A 127 -4.40 -5.76 3.42
C LEU A 127 -4.56 -5.23 1.99
N PHE A 128 -3.93 -4.10 1.71
CA PHE A 128 -3.82 -3.56 0.36
C PHE A 128 -2.44 -3.89 -0.21
N LEU A 129 -2.38 -4.43 -1.43
CA LEU A 129 -1.13 -4.76 -2.12
C LEU A 129 -1.17 -4.28 -3.57
N GLU A 130 -0.14 -3.55 -3.97
CA GLU A 130 0.17 -3.22 -5.37
C GLU A 130 1.66 -3.43 -5.63
N GLU A 131 2.07 -3.54 -6.88
CA GLU A 131 3.50 -3.67 -7.20
C GLU A 131 3.79 -3.31 -8.66
N LEU A 132 4.98 -2.83 -8.92
CA LEU A 132 5.47 -2.58 -10.26
C LEU A 132 6.10 -3.86 -10.83
N GLY A 133 5.39 -4.52 -11.74
CA GLY A 133 5.81 -5.80 -12.29
C GLY A 133 7.16 -5.78 -12.99
N PHE A 134 7.61 -4.63 -13.52
CA PHE A 134 8.94 -4.50 -14.12
C PHE A 134 10.07 -4.43 -13.07
N GLU A 135 9.77 -4.06 -11.82
CA GLU A 135 10.71 -4.08 -10.69
C GLU A 135 10.66 -5.43 -9.96
N THR A 136 9.45 -6.00 -9.84
CA THR A 136 9.20 -7.24 -9.10
C THR A 136 8.47 -8.23 -9.99
N GLY A 137 9.23 -9.05 -10.75
CA GLY A 137 8.66 -10.09 -11.60
C GLY A 137 7.92 -11.18 -10.80
N PRO A 138 7.10 -12.03 -11.47
CA PRO A 138 6.20 -12.99 -10.81
C PRO A 138 6.87 -13.93 -9.80
N ALA A 139 8.09 -14.39 -10.09
CA ALA A 139 8.83 -15.27 -9.18
C ALA A 139 9.22 -14.57 -7.87
N LEU A 140 9.60 -13.30 -7.96
CA LEU A 140 9.96 -12.51 -6.79
C LEU A 140 8.71 -12.09 -6.01
N ALA A 141 7.63 -11.71 -6.69
CA ALA A 141 6.34 -11.44 -6.07
C ALA A 141 5.83 -12.67 -5.30
N SER A 142 5.91 -13.86 -5.90
CA SER A 142 5.59 -15.12 -5.23
C SER A 142 6.44 -15.35 -3.97
N ASN A 143 7.76 -15.11 -4.06
CA ASN A 143 8.64 -15.21 -2.89
C ASN A 143 8.22 -14.27 -1.75
N TYR A 144 7.86 -13.03 -2.07
CA TYR A 144 7.40 -12.06 -1.08
C TYR A 144 6.08 -12.48 -0.43
N LEU A 145 5.13 -12.97 -1.20
CA LEU A 145 3.86 -13.47 -0.68
C LEU A 145 4.04 -14.73 0.19
N TYR A 146 4.93 -15.65 -0.19
CA TYR A 146 5.28 -16.78 0.68
C TYR A 146 5.91 -16.33 1.99
N TYR A 147 6.78 -15.31 1.96
CA TYR A 147 7.36 -14.76 3.18
C TYR A 147 6.27 -14.16 4.09
N MET A 148 5.29 -13.45 3.53
CA MET A 148 4.15 -12.93 4.28
C MET A 148 3.30 -14.07 4.86
N LYS A 149 3.03 -15.12 4.08
CA LYS A 149 2.31 -16.33 4.54
C LYS A 149 3.02 -17.00 5.70
N GLN A 150 4.33 -17.21 5.60
CA GLN A 150 5.14 -17.84 6.65
C GLN A 150 5.19 -17.03 7.95
N ASN A 151 4.96 -15.73 7.87
CA ASN A 151 4.82 -14.85 9.04
C ASN A 151 3.37 -14.67 9.51
N GLY A 152 2.42 -15.46 8.97
CA GLY A 152 1.04 -15.50 9.41
C GLY A 152 0.23 -14.23 9.07
N VAL A 153 0.63 -13.49 8.04
CA VAL A 153 -0.09 -12.26 7.65
C VAL A 153 -1.49 -12.57 7.18
N PHE A 154 -1.64 -13.59 6.32
CA PHE A 154 -2.93 -13.95 5.73
C PHE A 154 -3.92 -14.58 6.72
N ASP A 155 -3.41 -15.12 7.84
CA ASP A 155 -4.25 -15.64 8.93
C ASP A 155 -4.83 -14.54 9.83
N LYS A 156 -4.30 -13.32 9.73
CA LYS A 156 -4.66 -12.18 10.59
C LYS A 156 -5.59 -11.18 9.92
N VAL A 157 -5.49 -11.03 8.60
CA VAL A 157 -6.24 -10.01 7.87
C VAL A 157 -7.68 -10.44 7.62
N LYS A 158 -8.62 -9.49 7.60
CA LYS A 158 -10.04 -9.70 7.30
C LYS A 158 -10.34 -9.76 5.81
N GLY A 159 -9.47 -9.20 5.01
CA GLY A 159 -9.64 -9.16 3.56
C GLY A 159 -8.36 -8.67 2.88
N ILE A 160 -8.30 -8.88 1.57
CA ILE A 160 -7.18 -8.45 0.73
C ILE A 160 -7.73 -7.65 -0.44
N TRP A 161 -7.16 -6.48 -0.66
CA TRP A 161 -7.43 -5.64 -1.80
C TRP A 161 -6.17 -5.56 -2.67
N ILE A 162 -6.26 -6.06 -3.90
CA ILE A 162 -5.16 -6.05 -4.85
C ILE A 162 -5.32 -4.83 -5.76
N GLY A 163 -4.28 -4.02 -5.79
CA GLY A 163 -4.11 -2.91 -6.72
C GLY A 163 -3.44 -3.35 -8.02
N ASN A 164 -2.89 -2.39 -8.75
CA ASN A 164 -2.29 -2.65 -10.05
C ASN A 164 -1.01 -3.49 -9.93
N TYR A 165 -0.86 -4.41 -10.88
CA TYR A 165 0.36 -5.17 -11.14
C TYR A 165 0.40 -5.51 -12.64
N THR A 166 1.35 -4.95 -13.35
CA THR A 166 1.51 -5.19 -14.79
C THR A 166 2.91 -5.74 -15.07
N HIS A 167 2.95 -6.93 -15.65
CA HIS A 167 4.20 -7.59 -16.06
C HIS A 167 4.06 -8.16 -17.48
N ASP A 168 5.14 -8.14 -18.26
CA ASP A 168 5.17 -8.57 -19.67
C ASP A 168 4.74 -10.04 -19.87
N SER A 169 4.84 -10.88 -18.85
CA SER A 169 4.35 -12.27 -18.90
C SER A 169 2.83 -12.38 -18.96
N GLY A 170 2.10 -11.31 -18.67
CA GLY A 170 0.64 -11.33 -18.52
C GLY A 170 0.14 -11.98 -17.21
N ILE A 171 1.02 -12.50 -16.37
CA ILE A 171 0.67 -13.08 -15.06
C ILE A 171 0.23 -11.95 -14.13
N LYS A 172 -0.89 -12.14 -13.46
CA LYS A 172 -1.50 -11.17 -12.55
C LYS A 172 -1.13 -11.44 -11.08
N LEU A 173 -1.14 -10.41 -10.25
CA LEU A 173 -0.80 -10.54 -8.84
C LEU A 173 -1.80 -11.42 -8.08
N GLU A 174 -3.09 -11.35 -8.44
CA GLU A 174 -4.12 -12.21 -7.87
C GLU A 174 -3.87 -13.69 -8.16
N GLU A 175 -3.38 -14.05 -9.34
CA GLU A 175 -3.05 -15.44 -9.68
C GLU A 175 -1.89 -15.95 -8.82
N ILE A 176 -0.87 -15.11 -8.61
CA ILE A 176 0.28 -15.44 -7.74
C ILE A 176 -0.20 -15.58 -6.29
N LEU A 177 -1.05 -14.66 -5.83
CA LEU A 177 -1.58 -14.70 -4.47
C LEU A 177 -2.40 -15.96 -4.22
N LEU A 178 -3.34 -16.29 -5.10
CA LEU A 178 -4.17 -17.50 -4.99
C LEU A 178 -3.31 -18.78 -4.98
N HIS A 179 -2.26 -18.82 -5.81
CA HIS A 179 -1.31 -19.93 -5.77
C HIS A 179 -0.62 -20.05 -4.39
N VAL A 180 -0.31 -18.94 -3.74
CA VAL A 180 0.38 -18.91 -2.44
C VAL A 180 -0.56 -19.27 -1.29
N ILE A 181 -1.76 -18.68 -1.24
CA ILE A 181 -2.68 -18.86 -0.11
C ILE A 181 -3.62 -20.06 -0.28
N GLY A 182 -3.82 -20.55 -1.50
CA GLY A 182 -4.81 -21.56 -1.86
C GLY A 182 -6.17 -20.94 -2.19
N ASP A 183 -7.04 -21.77 -2.74
CA ASP A 183 -8.39 -21.36 -3.17
C ASP A 183 -9.43 -21.38 -2.03
N GLU A 184 -9.03 -21.71 -0.80
CA GLU A 184 -9.92 -21.85 0.37
C GLU A 184 -10.25 -20.54 1.09
#